data_8c5df53f7e2ac3329e3025b911556e61
#
_entry.id   8c5df53f7e2ac3329e3025b911556e61
#
_cell.length_a   1.000
_cell.length_b   1.000
_cell.length_c   1.000
_cell.angle_alpha   90.00
_cell.angle_beta   90.00
_cell.angle_gamma   90.00
#
_symmetry.space_group_name_H-M   'P 1'
#
loop_
_entity.id
_entity.type
_entity.pdbx_description
1 polymer ?
#
loop_
_entity_poly.entity_id
_entity_poly.type
_entity_poly.pdbx_seq_one_letter_code
_entity_poly.pdbx_strand_id
1 'polypeptide(L)'
;MKLLDKDRIRWAAQAPPMEAEERRKLVRAFLAKGTQNRRPTREEFTAYGQACQEMARGVFDLLRDVDATLFACAIRRGVRPPEGFHQSDYLRKDHVFLFERFYYFLESKHEHGLIVMDETDKALDRTFVTRMEAYFTRTSVGRNRSYWVIPAPLFVASDMACPVQAADVCLYALNWGFRPPAWGTEMETREDIALEFGPKLARLQWEGDGYRDGRTFRSRGIVFVGDPYGPAL
;
A
#
# COMPACT_ATOMS: atom_id res chain seq x y z
N MET A 1 0.48 2.49 11.55
CA MET A 1 -0.05 1.67 12.68
C MET A 1 -0.48 0.29 12.16
N LYS A 2 0.02 -0.81 12.73
CA LYS A 2 -0.25 -2.18 12.26
C LYS A 2 -1.64 -2.65 12.72
N LEU A 3 -2.71 -2.15 12.13
CA LEU A 3 -4.09 -2.46 12.53
C LEU A 3 -4.42 -3.96 12.43
N LEU A 4 -3.89 -4.62 11.41
CA LEU A 4 -4.18 -6.02 11.09
C LEU A 4 -3.06 -6.98 11.54
N ASP A 5 -2.25 -6.58 12.54
CA ASP A 5 -1.16 -7.40 13.08
C ASP A 5 -1.68 -8.76 13.57
N LYS A 6 -0.96 -9.84 13.21
CA LYS A 6 -1.37 -11.23 13.45
C LYS A 6 -1.64 -11.50 14.94
N ASP A 7 -0.77 -11.02 15.81
CA ASP A 7 -0.91 -11.29 17.25
C ASP A 7 -2.08 -10.53 17.88
N ARG A 8 -2.36 -9.33 17.37
CA ARG A 8 -3.49 -8.52 17.83
C ARG A 8 -4.83 -9.10 17.40
N ILE A 9 -4.94 -9.51 16.15
CA ILE A 9 -6.19 -10.07 15.60
C ILE A 9 -6.47 -11.46 16.12
N ARG A 10 -5.45 -12.26 16.43
CA ARG A 10 -5.61 -13.60 17.01
C ARG A 10 -6.55 -13.61 18.22
N TRP A 11 -6.40 -12.65 19.12
CA TRP A 11 -7.26 -12.55 20.29
C TRP A 11 -8.67 -12.06 19.95
N ALA A 12 -8.78 -11.15 18.99
CA ALA A 12 -10.08 -10.66 18.51
C ALA A 12 -10.92 -11.78 17.90
N ALA A 13 -10.30 -12.66 17.09
CA ALA A 13 -10.97 -13.75 16.42
C ALA A 13 -11.43 -14.89 17.38
N GLN A 14 -10.86 -14.97 18.58
CA GLN A 14 -11.17 -16.01 19.58
C GLN A 14 -12.30 -15.64 20.55
N ALA A 15 -12.85 -14.46 20.44
CA ALA A 15 -13.87 -13.97 21.35
C ALA A 15 -15.07 -13.41 20.59
N PRO A 16 -16.29 -13.52 21.16
CA PRO A 16 -17.46 -12.89 20.57
C PRO A 16 -17.27 -11.35 20.48
N PRO A 17 -17.96 -10.67 19.56
CA PRO A 17 -17.94 -9.21 19.50
C PRO A 17 -18.34 -8.59 20.82
N MET A 18 -17.53 -7.65 21.31
CA MET A 18 -17.85 -6.89 22.51
C MET A 18 -18.77 -5.74 22.20
N GLU A 19 -19.63 -5.38 23.15
CA GLU A 19 -20.43 -4.16 23.08
C GLU A 19 -19.53 -2.91 22.91
N ALA A 20 -20.00 -1.94 22.15
CA ALA A 20 -19.19 -0.79 21.74
C ALA A 20 -18.63 0.03 22.94
N GLU A 21 -19.45 0.25 23.96
CA GLU A 21 -19.04 1.02 25.15
C GLU A 21 -18.04 0.25 26.01
N GLU A 22 -18.24 -1.05 26.20
CA GLU A 22 -17.31 -1.91 26.93
C GLU A 22 -15.98 -1.98 26.19
N ARG A 23 -16.02 -2.20 24.85
CA ARG A 23 -14.81 -2.22 24.03
C ARG A 23 -14.03 -0.90 24.13
N ARG A 24 -14.72 0.26 24.03
CA ARG A 24 -14.08 1.58 24.17
C ARG A 24 -13.39 1.74 25.55
N LYS A 25 -14.03 1.30 26.62
CA LYS A 25 -13.45 1.34 27.97
C LYS A 25 -12.18 0.51 28.06
N LEU A 26 -12.23 -0.74 27.57
CA LEU A 26 -11.08 -1.66 27.59
C LEU A 26 -9.94 -1.18 26.68
N VAL A 27 -10.25 -0.62 25.50
CA VAL A 27 -9.25 -0.03 24.61
C VAL A 27 -8.55 1.17 25.24
N ARG A 28 -9.30 2.07 25.91
CA ARG A 28 -8.68 3.17 26.66
C ARG A 28 -7.75 2.68 27.77
N ALA A 29 -8.17 1.66 28.52
CA ALA A 29 -7.33 1.04 29.53
C ALA A 29 -6.07 0.37 28.93
N PHE A 30 -6.20 -0.29 27.77
CA PHE A 30 -5.06 -0.86 27.02
C PHE A 30 -4.06 0.22 26.60
N LEU A 31 -4.53 1.32 26.04
CA LEU A 31 -3.67 2.42 25.58
C LEU A 31 -3.00 3.17 26.73
N ALA A 32 -3.67 3.28 27.88
CA ALA A 32 -3.13 3.91 29.08
C ALA A 32 -2.10 3.05 29.83
N LYS A 33 -1.87 1.79 29.46
CA LYS A 33 -0.97 0.87 30.16
C LYS A 33 0.45 1.39 30.33
N GLY A 34 0.96 2.12 29.33
CA GLY A 34 2.30 2.69 29.36
C GLY A 34 2.49 3.73 30.48
N THR A 35 1.44 4.51 30.78
CA THR A 35 1.44 5.51 31.87
C THR A 35 1.18 4.88 33.23
N GLN A 36 0.51 3.72 33.27
CA GLN A 36 0.14 3.03 34.50
C GLN A 36 1.11 1.92 34.93
N ASN A 37 2.16 1.70 34.14
CA ASN A 37 3.18 0.64 34.34
C ASN A 37 2.61 -0.74 34.71
N ARG A 38 1.52 -1.13 34.05
CA ARG A 38 0.85 -2.42 34.24
C ARG A 38 0.81 -3.25 32.95
N ARG A 39 0.69 -4.56 33.08
CA ARG A 39 0.50 -5.46 31.92
C ARG A 39 -0.98 -5.44 31.50
N PRO A 40 -1.28 -5.39 30.19
CA PRO A 40 -2.64 -5.53 29.69
C PRO A 40 -3.24 -6.88 30.03
N THR A 41 -4.55 -6.91 30.27
CA THR A 41 -5.32 -8.15 30.43
C THR A 41 -5.64 -8.78 29.06
N ARG A 42 -6.06 -10.04 29.07
CA ARG A 42 -6.55 -10.73 27.86
C ARG A 42 -7.73 -9.99 27.24
N GLU A 43 -8.66 -9.51 28.04
CA GLU A 43 -9.85 -8.79 27.58
C GLU A 43 -9.46 -7.46 26.90
N GLU A 44 -8.49 -6.73 27.46
CA GLU A 44 -7.96 -5.51 26.86
C GLU A 44 -7.29 -5.77 25.52
N PHE A 45 -6.51 -6.85 25.38
CA PHE A 45 -5.95 -7.26 24.10
C PHE A 45 -7.03 -7.62 23.10
N THR A 46 -8.04 -8.35 23.52
CA THR A 46 -9.18 -8.75 22.67
C THR A 46 -9.93 -7.51 22.18
N ALA A 47 -10.29 -6.61 23.11
CA ALA A 47 -10.97 -5.36 22.78
C ALA A 47 -10.17 -4.49 21.82
N TYR A 48 -8.86 -4.37 22.03
CA TYR A 48 -7.96 -3.63 21.15
C TYR A 48 -7.86 -4.27 19.75
N GLY A 49 -7.76 -5.60 19.68
CA GLY A 49 -7.77 -6.33 18.42
C GLY A 49 -9.06 -6.13 17.62
N GLN A 50 -10.23 -6.23 18.28
CA GLN A 50 -11.53 -5.96 17.65
C GLN A 50 -11.65 -4.52 17.15
N ALA A 51 -11.17 -3.54 17.94
CA ALA A 51 -11.16 -2.14 17.51
C ALA A 51 -10.24 -1.90 16.31
N CYS A 52 -9.09 -2.58 16.23
CA CYS A 52 -8.20 -2.50 15.07
C CYS A 52 -8.86 -3.06 13.79
N GLN A 53 -9.57 -4.19 13.89
CA GLN A 53 -10.30 -4.75 12.75
C GLN A 53 -11.42 -3.82 12.29
N GLU A 54 -12.20 -3.29 13.24
CA GLU A 54 -13.28 -2.35 12.92
C GLU A 54 -12.76 -1.08 12.26
N MET A 55 -11.63 -0.53 12.75
CA MET A 55 -10.98 0.62 12.13
C MET A 55 -10.51 0.28 10.71
N ALA A 56 -9.93 -0.89 10.47
CA ALA A 56 -9.55 -1.30 9.12
C ALA A 56 -10.76 -1.39 8.19
N ARG A 57 -11.88 -1.97 8.64
CA ARG A 57 -13.14 -2.00 7.89
C ARG A 57 -13.62 -0.60 7.55
N GLY A 58 -13.63 0.30 8.55
CA GLY A 58 -14.03 1.69 8.37
C GLY A 58 -13.15 2.46 7.38
N VAL A 59 -11.83 2.18 7.33
CA VAL A 59 -10.94 2.76 6.31
C VAL A 59 -11.36 2.32 4.91
N PHE A 60 -11.62 1.03 4.68
CA PHE A 60 -12.07 0.55 3.37
C PHE A 60 -13.45 1.09 2.99
N ASP A 61 -14.35 1.23 3.95
CA ASP A 61 -15.67 1.80 3.70
C ASP A 61 -15.55 3.30 3.34
N LEU A 62 -14.70 4.05 4.05
CA LEU A 62 -14.40 5.45 3.72
C LEU A 62 -13.79 5.58 2.32
N LEU A 63 -12.81 4.73 1.97
CA LEU A 63 -12.19 4.76 0.65
C LEU A 63 -13.21 4.51 -0.47
N ARG A 64 -14.16 3.61 -0.25
CA ARG A 64 -15.28 3.38 -1.17
C ARG A 64 -16.17 4.64 -1.28
N ASP A 65 -16.52 5.25 -0.15
CA ASP A 65 -17.46 6.35 -0.09
C ASP A 65 -16.92 7.65 -0.71
N VAL A 66 -15.57 7.80 -0.73
CA VAL A 66 -14.89 8.92 -1.43
C VAL A 66 -14.45 8.55 -2.86
N ASP A 67 -14.91 7.42 -3.39
CA ASP A 67 -14.55 6.92 -4.73
C ASP A 67 -13.03 6.81 -4.96
N ALA A 68 -12.31 6.39 -3.93
CA ALA A 68 -10.87 6.22 -4.02
C ALA A 68 -10.49 5.09 -4.98
N THR A 69 -9.41 5.28 -5.71
CA THR A 69 -8.90 4.32 -6.69
C THR A 69 -7.54 3.75 -6.23
N LEU A 70 -7.40 2.42 -6.28
CA LEU A 70 -6.23 1.72 -5.80
C LEU A 70 -5.28 1.31 -6.93
N PHE A 71 -4.01 1.69 -6.76
CA PHE A 71 -2.87 1.22 -7.55
C PHE A 71 -1.86 0.57 -6.61
N ALA A 72 -1.35 -0.60 -6.98
CA ALA A 72 -0.34 -1.30 -6.20
C ALA A 72 0.56 -2.17 -7.08
N CYS A 73 1.82 -2.31 -6.68
CA CYS A 73 2.76 -3.25 -7.27
C CYS A 73 3.15 -4.31 -6.26
N ALA A 74 2.91 -5.56 -6.60
CA ALA A 74 3.37 -6.70 -5.82
C ALA A 74 4.69 -7.23 -6.40
N ILE A 75 5.70 -7.37 -5.55
CA ILE A 75 7.01 -7.90 -5.90
C ILE A 75 7.22 -9.21 -5.15
N ARG A 76 7.84 -10.19 -5.79
CA ARG A 76 8.21 -11.44 -5.12
C ARG A 76 9.14 -11.17 -3.95
N ARG A 77 8.88 -11.83 -2.83
CA ARG A 77 9.75 -11.74 -1.65
C ARG A 77 11.15 -12.30 -1.94
N GLY A 78 12.18 -11.64 -1.39
CA GLY A 78 13.57 -12.10 -1.51
C GLY A 78 14.26 -11.77 -2.84
N VAL A 79 13.60 -11.05 -3.75
CA VAL A 79 14.26 -10.52 -4.95
C VAL A 79 15.35 -9.54 -4.54
N ARG A 80 16.57 -9.81 -4.99
CA ARG A 80 17.75 -8.97 -4.74
C ARG A 80 18.20 -8.33 -6.05
N PRO A 81 18.80 -7.13 -5.98
CA PRO A 81 19.45 -6.57 -7.16
C PRO A 81 20.53 -7.52 -7.66
N PRO A 82 20.70 -7.68 -8.99
CA PRO A 82 21.81 -8.43 -9.57
C PRO A 82 23.15 -7.89 -9.10
N GLU A 83 24.18 -8.75 -9.09
CA GLU A 83 25.55 -8.33 -8.81
C GLU A 83 25.99 -7.25 -9.80
N GLY A 84 26.61 -6.18 -9.30
CA GLY A 84 27.01 -5.03 -10.13
C GLY A 84 25.87 -4.07 -10.51
N PHE A 85 24.63 -4.31 -10.05
CA PHE A 85 23.52 -3.39 -10.29
C PHE A 85 23.69 -2.10 -9.48
N HIS A 86 24.05 -1.02 -10.15
CA HIS A 86 24.11 0.30 -9.56
C HIS A 86 22.72 0.93 -9.53
N GLN A 87 22.10 0.93 -8.35
CA GLN A 87 20.75 1.49 -8.15
C GLN A 87 20.66 3.01 -8.38
N SER A 88 21.79 3.70 -8.55
CA SER A 88 21.86 5.17 -8.54
C SER A 88 21.10 5.82 -9.71
N ASP A 89 20.98 5.14 -10.85
CA ASP A 89 20.65 5.83 -12.10
C ASP A 89 19.22 5.55 -12.63
N TYR A 90 18.51 4.56 -12.09
CA TYR A 90 17.23 4.13 -12.65
C TYR A 90 16.12 4.04 -11.61
N LEU A 91 14.96 4.53 -11.99
CA LEU A 91 13.75 4.26 -11.23
C LEU A 91 13.38 2.78 -11.39
N ARG A 92 13.17 2.09 -10.27
CA ARG A 92 12.84 0.67 -10.24
C ARG A 92 11.53 0.38 -10.96
N LYS A 93 11.44 -0.76 -11.65
CA LYS A 93 10.35 -1.12 -12.56
C LYS A 93 8.95 -1.11 -11.90
N ASP A 94 8.84 -1.47 -10.65
CA ASP A 94 7.59 -1.40 -9.90
C ASP A 94 7.07 0.05 -9.77
N HIS A 95 7.94 1.03 -9.53
CA HIS A 95 7.55 2.45 -9.55
C HIS A 95 7.15 2.91 -10.95
N VAL A 96 7.88 2.46 -11.99
CA VAL A 96 7.53 2.78 -13.38
C VAL A 96 6.14 2.27 -13.74
N PHE A 97 5.78 1.06 -13.29
CA PHE A 97 4.44 0.51 -13.49
C PHE A 97 3.35 1.21 -12.69
N LEU A 98 3.66 1.66 -11.47
CA LEU A 98 2.72 2.51 -10.70
C LEU A 98 2.46 3.83 -11.44
N PHE A 99 3.50 4.51 -11.90
CA PHE A 99 3.36 5.77 -12.64
C PHE A 99 2.66 5.58 -13.98
N GLU A 100 2.85 4.45 -14.67
CA GLU A 100 2.15 4.12 -15.89
C GLU A 100 0.63 4.04 -15.67
N ARG A 101 0.20 3.33 -14.65
CA ARG A 101 -1.22 3.17 -14.33
C ARG A 101 -1.85 4.45 -13.84
N PHE A 102 -1.14 5.18 -13.01
CA PHE A 102 -1.57 6.49 -12.55
C PHE A 102 -1.70 7.47 -13.72
N TYR A 103 -0.76 7.45 -14.67
CA TYR A 103 -0.84 8.24 -15.89
C TYR A 103 -2.09 7.91 -16.71
N TYR A 104 -2.37 6.65 -17.01
CA TYR A 104 -3.57 6.26 -17.77
C TYR A 104 -4.87 6.64 -17.07
N PHE A 105 -4.90 6.53 -15.75
CA PHE A 105 -6.03 7.00 -14.94
C PHE A 105 -6.22 8.52 -15.09
N LEU A 106 -5.20 9.32 -14.92
CA LEU A 106 -5.24 10.77 -15.04
C LEU A 106 -5.62 11.20 -16.45
N GLU A 107 -5.01 10.58 -17.47
CA GLU A 107 -5.34 10.81 -18.87
C GLU A 107 -6.83 10.54 -19.16
N SER A 108 -7.39 9.45 -18.62
CA SER A 108 -8.81 9.13 -18.78
C SER A 108 -9.74 10.13 -18.08
N LYS A 109 -9.25 10.83 -17.07
CA LYS A 109 -9.98 11.88 -16.33
C LYS A 109 -9.73 13.28 -16.87
N HIS A 110 -8.72 13.46 -17.74
CA HIS A 110 -8.19 14.76 -18.18
C HIS A 110 -7.76 15.66 -17.02
N GLU A 111 -7.12 15.07 -15.99
CA GLU A 111 -6.70 15.78 -14.78
C GLU A 111 -5.22 15.56 -14.48
N HIS A 112 -4.59 16.54 -13.80
CA HIS A 112 -3.23 16.42 -13.34
C HIS A 112 -3.19 15.78 -11.95
N GLY A 113 -2.17 14.94 -11.72
CA GLY A 113 -1.98 14.26 -10.45
C GLY A 113 -0.67 14.61 -9.76
N LEU A 114 -0.75 14.79 -8.44
CA LEU A 114 0.39 14.99 -7.55
C LEU A 114 0.66 13.70 -6.78
N ILE A 115 1.94 13.35 -6.61
CA ILE A 115 2.36 12.19 -5.83
C ILE A 115 2.68 12.66 -4.41
N VAL A 116 1.99 12.09 -3.42
CA VAL A 116 2.27 12.30 -1.99
C VAL A 116 2.81 11.01 -1.42
N MET A 117 3.96 11.07 -0.74
CA MET A 117 4.68 9.91 -0.23
C MET A 117 4.90 10.04 1.27
N ASP A 118 4.95 8.88 1.95
CA ASP A 118 5.42 8.81 3.32
C ASP A 118 6.91 9.16 3.37
N GLU A 119 7.29 10.10 4.26
CA GLU A 119 8.69 10.39 4.48
C GLU A 119 9.36 9.22 5.22
N THR A 120 10.58 8.87 4.82
CA THR A 120 11.34 7.80 5.43
C THR A 120 12.66 8.33 6.01
N ASP A 121 13.71 8.22 5.24
CA ASP A 121 15.03 8.79 5.54
C ASP A 121 15.38 9.83 4.48
N LYS A 122 15.87 11.00 4.91
CA LYS A 122 16.18 12.12 4.00
C LYS A 122 17.14 11.75 2.85
N ALA A 123 18.06 10.81 3.07
CA ALA A 123 18.99 10.38 2.02
C ALA A 123 18.28 9.46 1.01
N LEU A 124 17.43 8.56 1.49
CA LEU A 124 16.61 7.69 0.64
C LEU A 124 15.60 8.49 -0.17
N ASP A 125 14.92 9.44 0.47
CA ASP A 125 13.93 10.31 -0.17
C ASP A 125 14.58 11.16 -1.28
N ARG A 126 15.75 11.77 -1.02
CA ARG A 126 16.52 12.51 -2.05
C ARG A 126 16.94 11.60 -3.21
N THR A 127 17.40 10.40 -2.92
CA THR A 127 17.77 9.42 -3.95
C THR A 127 16.57 9.05 -4.81
N PHE A 128 15.40 8.87 -4.20
CA PHE A 128 14.17 8.60 -4.93
C PHE A 128 13.78 9.78 -5.83
N VAL A 129 13.80 11.01 -5.31
CA VAL A 129 13.53 12.24 -6.10
C VAL A 129 14.45 12.34 -7.31
N THR A 130 15.76 12.14 -7.13
CA THR A 130 16.74 12.19 -8.23
C THR A 130 16.43 11.16 -9.32
N ARG A 131 16.06 9.93 -8.94
CA ARG A 131 15.67 8.88 -9.90
C ARG A 131 14.36 9.21 -10.61
N MET A 132 13.40 9.71 -9.88
CA MET A 132 12.11 10.13 -10.43
C MET A 132 12.29 11.28 -11.43
N GLU A 133 13.09 12.28 -11.09
CA GLU A 133 13.46 13.38 -11.98
C GLU A 133 14.15 12.87 -13.26
N ALA A 134 15.15 11.99 -13.10
CA ALA A 134 15.84 11.38 -14.24
C ALA A 134 14.87 10.60 -15.13
N TYR A 135 13.93 9.86 -14.56
CA TYR A 135 12.90 9.14 -15.31
C TYR A 135 12.04 10.11 -16.12
N PHE A 136 11.46 11.15 -15.51
CA PHE A 136 10.56 12.07 -16.16
C PHE A 136 11.26 13.01 -17.17
N THR A 137 12.55 13.31 -16.99
CA THR A 137 13.28 14.24 -17.86
C THR A 137 14.10 13.56 -18.95
N ARG A 138 14.67 12.38 -18.68
CA ARG A 138 15.65 11.73 -19.56
C ARG A 138 15.07 10.61 -20.42
N THR A 139 13.91 10.03 -20.05
CA THR A 139 13.27 8.99 -20.85
C THR A 139 12.15 9.57 -21.71
N SER A 140 11.92 9.03 -22.92
CA SER A 140 10.81 9.45 -23.78
C SER A 140 9.45 9.16 -23.13
N VAL A 141 9.33 7.99 -22.50
CA VAL A 141 8.11 7.55 -21.81
C VAL A 141 7.83 8.45 -20.60
N GLY A 142 8.86 8.76 -19.80
CA GLY A 142 8.71 9.65 -18.64
C GLY A 142 8.28 11.06 -19.04
N ARG A 143 8.91 11.63 -20.07
CA ARG A 143 8.51 12.96 -20.60
C ARG A 143 7.05 12.98 -21.06
N ASN A 144 6.57 11.93 -21.71
CA ASN A 144 5.17 11.83 -22.10
C ASN A 144 4.26 11.78 -20.86
N ARG A 145 4.63 11.02 -19.85
CA ARG A 145 3.85 10.88 -18.60
C ARG A 145 3.83 12.15 -17.75
N SER A 146 4.86 12.99 -17.84
CA SER A 146 4.90 14.28 -17.12
C SER A 146 3.85 15.28 -17.59
N TYR A 147 3.14 14.98 -18.67
CA TYR A 147 2.01 15.81 -19.10
C TYR A 147 0.85 15.75 -18.08
N TRP A 148 0.57 14.60 -17.50
CA TRP A 148 -0.49 14.44 -16.51
C TRP A 148 0.01 14.23 -15.08
N VAL A 149 1.20 13.66 -14.90
CA VAL A 149 1.80 13.41 -13.59
C VAL A 149 2.78 14.53 -13.25
N ILE A 150 2.54 15.23 -12.15
CA ILE A 150 3.49 16.24 -11.64
C ILE A 150 4.77 15.52 -11.18
N PRO A 151 5.94 15.80 -11.80
CA PRO A 151 7.16 15.02 -11.60
C PRO A 151 7.93 15.41 -10.32
N ALA A 152 7.24 15.90 -9.31
CA ALA A 152 7.79 16.34 -8.03
C ALA A 152 6.92 15.79 -6.90
N PRO A 153 7.39 14.76 -6.14
CA PRO A 153 6.63 14.22 -5.04
C PRO A 153 6.67 15.16 -3.83
N LEU A 154 5.59 15.18 -3.05
CA LEU A 154 5.56 15.75 -1.71
C LEU A 154 5.77 14.64 -0.69
N PHE A 155 6.68 14.84 0.26
CA PHE A 155 6.87 13.95 1.39
C PHE A 155 6.13 14.49 2.60
N VAL A 156 5.41 13.62 3.28
CA VAL A 156 4.62 13.94 4.47
C VAL A 156 4.85 12.92 5.56
N ALA A 157 4.80 13.35 6.80
CA ALA A 157 4.82 12.43 7.94
C ALA A 157 3.51 11.63 7.99
N SER A 158 3.58 10.31 7.97
CA SER A 158 2.41 9.43 7.90
C SER A 158 1.47 9.56 9.09
N ASP A 159 1.97 9.96 10.26
CA ASP A 159 1.16 10.20 11.46
C ASP A 159 0.27 11.44 11.35
N MET A 160 0.57 12.34 10.39
CA MET A 160 -0.18 13.56 10.11
C MET A 160 -1.01 13.48 8.82
N ALA A 161 -0.87 12.41 8.03
CA ALA A 161 -1.48 12.29 6.71
C ALA A 161 -2.42 11.08 6.60
N CYS A 162 -3.69 11.26 6.88
CA CYS A 162 -4.71 10.19 6.81
C CYS A 162 -4.72 9.42 5.48
N PRO A 163 -4.57 10.03 4.28
CA PRO A 163 -4.53 9.28 3.03
C PRO A 163 -3.34 8.31 2.95
N VAL A 164 -2.18 8.69 3.47
CA VAL A 164 -0.98 7.81 3.53
C VAL A 164 -1.23 6.64 4.48
N GLN A 165 -1.86 6.88 5.63
CA GLN A 165 -2.26 5.81 6.55
C GLN A 165 -3.29 4.86 5.93
N ALA A 166 -4.24 5.37 5.15
CA ALA A 166 -5.21 4.54 4.44
C ALA A 166 -4.55 3.65 3.37
N ALA A 167 -3.57 4.21 2.62
CA ALA A 167 -2.76 3.45 1.68
C ALA A 167 -1.99 2.31 2.38
N ASP A 168 -1.44 2.57 3.58
CA ASP A 168 -0.77 1.56 4.39
C ASP A 168 -1.69 0.40 4.80
N VAL A 169 -2.95 0.69 5.14
CA VAL A 169 -3.94 -0.36 5.47
C VAL A 169 -4.22 -1.22 4.24
N CYS A 170 -4.39 -0.62 3.06
CA CYS A 170 -4.57 -1.34 1.80
C CYS A 170 -3.33 -2.19 1.47
N LEU A 171 -2.14 -1.62 1.60
CA LEU A 171 -0.87 -2.31 1.35
C LEU A 171 -0.67 -3.49 2.30
N TYR A 172 -1.04 -3.33 3.57
CA TYR A 172 -0.97 -4.40 4.56
C TYR A 172 -1.91 -5.56 4.20
N ALA A 173 -3.17 -5.25 3.84
CA ALA A 173 -4.15 -6.24 3.43
C ALA A 173 -3.71 -6.98 2.16
N LEU A 174 -3.18 -6.25 1.17
CA LEU A 174 -2.64 -6.82 -0.06
C LEU A 174 -1.45 -7.75 0.22
N ASN A 175 -0.48 -7.28 1.01
CA ASN A 175 0.75 -8.04 1.32
C ASN A 175 0.46 -9.33 2.07
N TRP A 176 -0.47 -9.33 3.03
CA TRP A 176 -0.76 -10.53 3.82
C TRP A 176 -1.83 -11.44 3.22
N GLY A 177 -2.79 -10.89 2.50
CA GLY A 177 -3.84 -11.67 1.83
C GLY A 177 -3.39 -12.31 0.52
N PHE A 178 -2.46 -11.68 -0.20
CA PHE A 178 -2.11 -12.07 -1.58
C PHE A 178 -0.60 -12.13 -1.82
N ARG A 179 0.17 -12.43 -0.81
CA ARG A 179 1.62 -12.43 -0.87
C ARG A 179 2.14 -13.47 -1.86
N PRO A 180 2.91 -13.07 -2.90
CA PRO A 180 3.60 -14.04 -3.74
C PRO A 180 4.64 -14.81 -2.93
N PRO A 181 4.71 -16.15 -3.04
CA PRO A 181 5.69 -16.94 -2.31
C PRO A 181 7.12 -16.58 -2.74
N ALA A 182 8.07 -16.65 -1.81
CA ALA A 182 9.47 -16.73 -2.16
C ALA A 182 9.74 -18.08 -2.85
N TRP A 183 10.76 -18.16 -3.71
CA TRP A 183 11.14 -19.42 -4.36
C TRP A 183 11.45 -20.49 -3.30
N GLY A 184 10.80 -21.65 -3.40
CA GLY A 184 11.04 -22.80 -2.51
C GLY A 184 10.43 -22.69 -1.11
N THR A 185 9.57 -21.71 -0.83
CA THR A 185 8.86 -21.60 0.45
C THR A 185 7.36 -21.72 0.26
N GLU A 186 6.68 -22.30 1.26
CA GLU A 186 5.22 -22.30 1.31
C GLU A 186 4.68 -20.89 1.53
N MET A 187 3.49 -20.63 1.00
CA MET A 187 2.81 -19.34 1.14
C MET A 187 2.29 -19.19 2.58
N GLU A 188 2.90 -18.30 3.37
CA GLU A 188 2.25 -17.77 4.56
C GLU A 188 1.27 -16.66 4.15
N THR A 189 0.15 -17.01 3.56
CA THR A 189 -0.96 -16.07 3.37
C THR A 189 -1.89 -16.13 4.57
N ARG A 190 -2.47 -14.98 4.89
CA ARG A 190 -3.52 -14.89 5.89
C ARG A 190 -4.86 -14.96 5.19
N GLU A 191 -5.46 -16.15 5.23
CA GLU A 191 -6.75 -16.41 4.61
C GLU A 191 -7.85 -15.52 5.18
N ASP A 192 -7.83 -15.24 6.49
CA ASP A 192 -8.74 -14.32 7.15
C ASP A 192 -8.72 -12.91 6.51
N ILE A 193 -7.53 -12.39 6.18
CA ILE A 193 -7.38 -11.11 5.50
C ILE A 193 -7.80 -11.21 4.03
N ALA A 194 -7.44 -12.27 3.34
CA ALA A 194 -7.80 -12.48 1.94
C ALA A 194 -9.32 -12.53 1.75
N LEU A 195 -10.01 -13.29 2.59
CA LEU A 195 -11.47 -13.43 2.53
C LEU A 195 -12.20 -12.14 2.87
N GLU A 196 -11.74 -11.42 3.89
CA GLU A 196 -12.42 -10.21 4.36
C GLU A 196 -12.13 -8.98 3.49
N PHE A 197 -10.86 -8.76 3.15
CA PHE A 197 -10.43 -7.52 2.46
C PHE A 197 -10.20 -7.68 0.96
N GLY A 198 -10.09 -8.91 0.45
CA GLY A 198 -9.91 -9.17 -0.98
C GLY A 198 -11.00 -8.54 -1.86
N PRO A 199 -12.29 -8.77 -1.58
CA PRO A 199 -13.38 -8.13 -2.32
C PRO A 199 -13.36 -6.60 -2.25
N LYS A 200 -12.93 -6.03 -1.12
CA LYS A 200 -12.81 -4.58 -0.93
C LYS A 200 -11.65 -4.01 -1.77
N LEU A 201 -10.49 -4.69 -1.77
CA LEU A 201 -9.34 -4.34 -2.62
C LEU A 201 -9.69 -4.43 -4.12
N ALA A 202 -10.36 -5.50 -4.53
CA ALA A 202 -10.78 -5.68 -5.92
C ALA A 202 -11.74 -4.58 -6.38
N ARG A 203 -12.63 -4.12 -5.51
CA ARG A 203 -13.55 -3.03 -5.81
C ARG A 203 -12.87 -1.68 -5.96
N LEU A 204 -11.83 -1.42 -5.17
CA LEU A 204 -11.04 -0.18 -5.25
C LEU A 204 -10.03 -0.19 -6.39
N GLN A 205 -9.68 -1.37 -6.90
CA GLN A 205 -8.67 -1.51 -7.95
C GLN A 205 -9.08 -0.76 -9.21
N TRP A 206 -8.21 0.09 -9.71
CA TRP A 206 -8.38 0.70 -11.02
C TRP A 206 -8.47 -0.34 -12.13
N GLU A 207 -9.38 -0.13 -13.06
CA GLU A 207 -9.45 -0.84 -14.33
C GLU A 207 -9.63 0.17 -15.46
N GLY A 208 -8.80 0.07 -16.48
CA GLY A 208 -8.83 0.99 -17.60
C GLY A 208 -8.01 0.49 -18.77
N ASP A 209 -7.98 1.27 -19.83
CA ASP A 209 -7.20 0.97 -21.00
C ASP A 209 -5.83 1.65 -20.93
N GLY A 210 -4.80 0.91 -21.28
CA GLY A 210 -3.46 1.40 -21.53
C GLY A 210 -3.14 1.33 -23.01
N TYR A 211 -2.12 2.08 -23.43
CA TYR A 211 -1.66 2.10 -24.81
C TYR A 211 -0.16 1.87 -24.90
N ARG A 212 0.27 0.92 -25.73
CA ARG A 212 1.69 0.63 -25.95
C ARG A 212 1.90 0.12 -27.38
N ASP A 213 2.90 0.67 -28.05
CA ASP A 213 3.32 0.26 -29.41
C ASP A 213 2.16 0.20 -30.44
N GLY A 214 1.29 1.19 -30.41
CA GLY A 214 0.15 1.27 -31.31
C GLY A 214 -1.02 0.34 -30.94
N ARG A 215 -0.98 -0.30 -29.77
CA ARG A 215 -2.02 -1.25 -29.33
C ARG A 215 -2.62 -0.82 -28.00
N THR A 216 -3.94 -0.90 -27.91
CA THR A 216 -4.68 -0.75 -26.67
C THR A 216 -4.71 -2.09 -25.93
N PHE A 217 -4.54 -2.05 -24.61
CA PHE A 217 -4.64 -3.23 -23.76
C PHE A 217 -5.39 -2.90 -22.47
N ARG A 218 -6.14 -3.86 -21.94
CA ARG A 218 -6.79 -3.70 -20.64
C ARG A 218 -5.76 -3.77 -19.54
N SER A 219 -5.74 -2.77 -18.66
CA SER A 219 -4.82 -2.66 -17.54
C SER A 219 -5.56 -2.64 -16.21
N ARG A 220 -4.91 -3.12 -15.17
CA ARG A 220 -5.42 -3.14 -13.79
C ARG A 220 -4.50 -2.40 -12.85
N GLY A 221 -5.06 -1.80 -11.81
CA GLY A 221 -4.32 -1.02 -10.81
C GLY A 221 -3.33 -1.86 -10.01
N ILE A 222 -3.68 -3.11 -9.69
CA ILE A 222 -2.78 -4.03 -8.98
C ILE A 222 -2.01 -4.87 -10.00
N VAL A 223 -0.67 -4.82 -9.94
CA VAL A 223 0.21 -5.55 -10.86
C VAL A 223 1.27 -6.34 -10.11
N PHE A 224 1.55 -7.52 -10.62
CA PHE A 224 2.68 -8.34 -10.18
C PHE A 224 3.92 -8.03 -11.03
N VAL A 225 5.04 -7.69 -10.37
CA VAL A 225 6.33 -7.42 -10.99
C VAL A 225 7.30 -8.52 -10.58
N GLY A 226 7.52 -9.49 -11.48
CA GLY A 226 8.35 -10.67 -11.20
C GLY A 226 9.81 -10.31 -10.96
N ASP A 227 10.35 -9.39 -11.78
CA ASP A 227 11.71 -8.87 -11.66
C ASP A 227 11.69 -7.33 -11.71
N PRO A 228 11.85 -6.64 -10.55
CA PRO A 228 11.87 -5.19 -10.50
C PRO A 228 13.17 -4.57 -11.02
N TYR A 229 14.23 -5.36 -11.22
CA TYR A 229 15.56 -4.92 -11.67
C TYR A 229 15.84 -5.26 -13.14
N GLY A 230 15.00 -6.05 -13.78
CA GLY A 230 15.11 -6.38 -15.20
C GLY A 230 14.98 -5.14 -16.10
N PRO A 231 15.37 -5.24 -17.38
CA PRO A 231 15.17 -4.17 -18.35
C PRO A 231 13.69 -3.78 -18.40
N ALA A 232 13.41 -2.49 -18.56
CA ALA A 232 12.05 -2.04 -18.88
C ALA A 232 11.65 -2.65 -20.22
N LEU A 233 10.52 -3.36 -20.24
CA LEU A 233 9.94 -3.91 -21.48
C LEU A 233 9.42 -2.76 -22.36
#